data_617aacc70fda236d7ccb98aad0f5c6b1
#
_entry.id   617aacc70fda236d7ccb98aad0f5c6b1
#
_cell.length_a   1.000
_cell.length_b   1.000
_cell.length_c   1.000
_cell.angle_alpha   90.00
_cell.angle_beta   90.00
_cell.angle_gamma   90.00
#
_symmetry.space_group_name_H-M   'P 1'
#
loop_
_entity.id
_entity.type
_entity.pdbx_description
1 polymer ?
#
loop_
_entity_poly.entity_id
_entity_poly.type
_entity_poly.pdbx_seq_one_letter_code
_entity_poly.pdbx_strand_id
1 'polypeptide(L)'
;MNDPRSSQHQPPRTLYAVLEFGRAVQEMTTLLPANRWLSGLPGGDGQPVMTLPGFGGADGSTSLLRRYIGKWGYEAHPWSIGRNMDPGSARNMGGVLEFMADVVRLVGARLHAIRKKSGKRVSLVGWSLGGLYSRQLAATYPDLVRQVITLGTPFGDPRSTIVWPIMRRFIDSPEPPEADMARWM
;
A
#
# COMPACT_ATOMS: atom_id res chain seq x y z
N MET A 1 1.43 -36.39 10.67
CA MET A 1 0.68 -36.26 9.41
C MET A 1 0.99 -34.87 8.92
N ASN A 2 1.95 -34.73 7.99
CA ASN A 2 2.40 -33.41 7.49
C ASN A 2 1.30 -32.84 6.57
N ASP A 3 0.72 -31.71 6.94
CA ASP A 3 -0.20 -30.97 6.08
C ASP A 3 0.56 -30.50 4.83
N PRO A 4 0.17 -30.93 3.61
CA PRO A 4 0.82 -30.48 2.37
C PRO A 4 0.71 -28.97 2.11
N ARG A 5 -0.10 -28.24 2.87
CA ARG A 5 -0.24 -26.76 2.77
C ARG A 5 0.85 -26.01 3.52
N SER A 6 1.56 -26.65 4.47
CA SER A 6 2.64 -26.01 5.23
C SER A 6 3.87 -25.67 4.39
N SER A 7 4.03 -26.29 3.22
CA SER A 7 5.16 -26.04 2.30
C SER A 7 4.98 -24.80 1.39
N GLN A 8 3.80 -24.16 1.38
CA GLN A 8 3.52 -23.06 0.46
C GLN A 8 3.90 -21.66 0.99
N HIS A 9 4.33 -21.54 2.26
CA HIS A 9 4.54 -20.24 2.92
C HIS A 9 6.01 -19.91 3.18
N GLN A 10 6.93 -20.32 2.29
CA GLN A 10 8.32 -19.96 2.43
C GLN A 10 8.60 -18.60 1.76
N PRO A 11 9.21 -17.65 2.49
CA PRO A 11 9.66 -16.40 1.89
C PRO A 11 10.69 -16.66 0.79
N PRO A 12 10.71 -15.86 -0.29
CA PRO A 12 11.70 -16.00 -1.35
C PRO A 12 13.13 -15.84 -0.79
N ARG A 13 14.09 -16.54 -1.40
CA ARG A 13 15.49 -16.46 -0.98
C ARG A 13 15.98 -15.02 -1.07
N THR A 14 16.82 -14.60 -0.12
CA THR A 14 17.42 -13.25 -0.05
C THR A 14 18.13 -12.83 -1.35
N LEU A 15 18.66 -13.78 -2.12
CA LEU A 15 19.26 -13.53 -3.43
C LEU A 15 18.26 -12.86 -4.40
N TYR A 16 17.00 -13.32 -4.42
CA TYR A 16 15.99 -12.71 -5.29
C TYR A 16 15.66 -11.27 -4.87
N ALA A 17 15.70 -10.97 -3.57
CA ALA A 17 15.50 -9.60 -3.10
C ALA A 17 16.58 -8.63 -3.58
N VAL A 18 17.84 -9.09 -3.58
CA VAL A 18 18.98 -8.28 -4.08
C VAL A 18 18.87 -8.08 -5.59
N LEU A 19 18.51 -9.13 -6.33
CA LEU A 19 18.29 -9.04 -7.78
C LEU A 19 17.10 -8.12 -8.13
N GLU A 20 16.00 -8.22 -7.38
CA GLU A 20 14.82 -7.35 -7.54
C GLU A 20 15.16 -5.89 -7.24
N PHE A 21 15.96 -5.63 -6.21
CA PHE A 21 16.41 -4.26 -5.90
C PHE A 21 17.27 -3.69 -7.05
N GLY A 22 18.23 -4.47 -7.57
CA GLY A 22 19.04 -4.08 -8.73
C GLY A 22 18.19 -3.79 -9.96
N ARG A 23 17.18 -4.63 -10.22
CA ARG A 23 16.22 -4.45 -11.30
C ARG A 23 15.37 -3.18 -11.10
N ALA A 24 14.87 -2.95 -9.89
CA ALA A 24 14.09 -1.75 -9.58
C ALA A 24 14.90 -0.46 -9.81
N VAL A 25 16.18 -0.44 -9.43
CA VAL A 25 17.09 0.69 -9.72
C VAL A 25 17.28 0.86 -11.23
N GLN A 26 17.49 -0.21 -11.97
CA GLN A 26 17.60 -0.17 -13.43
C GLN A 26 16.30 0.36 -14.08
N GLU A 27 15.14 -0.12 -13.63
CA GLU A 27 13.84 0.34 -14.13
C GLU A 27 13.60 1.83 -13.83
N MET A 28 14.09 2.36 -12.70
CA MET A 28 14.03 3.80 -12.42
C MET A 28 14.78 4.64 -13.47
N THR A 29 15.86 4.15 -14.05
CA THR A 29 16.59 4.89 -15.12
C THR A 29 15.79 4.98 -16.42
N THR A 30 14.85 4.06 -16.65
CA THR A 30 13.97 4.06 -17.82
C THR A 30 12.83 5.09 -17.72
N LEU A 31 12.60 5.66 -16.53
CA LEU A 31 11.57 6.70 -16.36
C LEU A 31 11.86 7.97 -17.16
N LEU A 32 13.14 8.32 -17.39
CA LEU A 32 13.52 9.52 -18.14
C LEU A 32 13.09 9.45 -19.62
N PRO A 33 13.44 8.40 -20.38
CA PRO A 33 12.95 8.24 -21.76
C PRO A 33 11.44 7.98 -21.82
N ALA A 34 10.88 7.20 -20.86
CA ALA A 34 9.46 6.93 -20.79
C ALA A 34 8.62 8.21 -20.62
N ASN A 35 9.16 9.24 -19.99
CA ASN A 35 8.46 10.51 -19.81
C ASN A 35 8.05 11.17 -21.14
N ARG A 36 8.83 10.98 -22.22
CA ARG A 36 8.46 11.47 -23.58
C ARG A 36 7.26 10.74 -24.17
N TRP A 37 7.18 9.43 -23.93
CA TRP A 37 6.05 8.61 -24.38
C TRP A 37 4.79 8.87 -23.57
N LEU A 38 4.95 9.03 -22.26
CA LEU A 38 3.85 9.30 -21.34
C LEU A 38 3.26 10.70 -21.50
N SER A 39 4.03 11.67 -22.03
CA SER A 39 3.51 13.02 -22.31
C SER A 39 2.50 13.06 -23.45
N GLY A 40 2.41 12.01 -24.29
CA GLY A 40 1.41 11.88 -25.36
C GLY A 40 0.10 11.21 -24.91
N LEU A 41 -0.02 10.78 -23.67
CA LEU A 41 -1.25 10.20 -23.13
C LEU A 41 -2.31 11.29 -22.87
N PRO A 42 -3.61 10.94 -22.98
CA PRO A 42 -4.68 11.84 -22.60
C PRO A 42 -4.48 12.37 -21.18
N GLY A 43 -4.57 13.68 -21.01
CA GLY A 43 -4.45 14.30 -19.70
C GLY A 43 -5.58 13.87 -18.75
N GLY A 44 -5.32 13.90 -17.45
CA GLY A 44 -6.33 13.73 -16.42
C GLY A 44 -7.30 14.92 -16.39
N ASP A 45 -8.48 14.67 -15.83
CA ASP A 45 -9.58 15.64 -15.72
C ASP A 45 -9.66 16.33 -14.34
N GLY A 46 -8.54 16.43 -13.64
CA GLY A 46 -8.50 16.91 -12.25
C GLY A 46 -9.14 15.95 -11.25
N GLN A 47 -9.26 14.66 -11.63
CA GLN A 47 -9.75 13.63 -10.73
C GLN A 47 -8.82 13.47 -9.52
N PRO A 48 -9.34 13.49 -8.26
CA PRO A 48 -8.50 13.31 -7.09
C PRO A 48 -7.96 11.87 -7.00
N VAL A 49 -6.67 11.77 -6.75
CA VAL A 49 -5.94 10.50 -6.58
C VAL A 49 -5.13 10.58 -5.29
N MET A 50 -5.35 9.65 -4.37
CA MET A 50 -4.55 9.53 -3.15
C MET A 50 -3.58 8.36 -3.25
N THR A 51 -2.33 8.59 -2.83
CA THR A 51 -1.32 7.52 -2.76
C THR A 51 -1.14 7.06 -1.32
N LEU A 52 -1.14 5.75 -1.10
CA LEU A 52 -0.93 5.12 0.20
C LEU A 52 0.41 4.37 0.21
N PRO A 53 1.30 4.66 1.18
CA PRO A 53 2.64 4.06 1.25
C PRO A 53 2.61 2.61 1.76
N GLY A 54 3.66 1.85 1.44
CA GLY A 54 3.90 0.53 2.00
C GLY A 54 4.36 0.59 3.46
N PHE A 55 4.58 -0.58 4.06
CA PHE A 55 5.05 -0.73 5.44
C PHE A 55 6.32 0.12 5.70
N GLY A 56 6.34 0.83 6.80
CA GLY A 56 7.44 1.72 7.20
C GLY A 56 7.59 2.99 6.36
N GLY A 57 6.87 3.10 5.24
CA GLY A 57 6.87 4.27 4.37
C GLY A 57 6.07 5.44 4.93
N ALA A 58 6.32 6.62 4.39
CA ALA A 58 5.57 7.84 4.63
C ALA A 58 5.31 8.54 3.29
N ASP A 59 4.73 9.73 3.30
CA ASP A 59 4.43 10.50 2.09
C ASP A 59 5.63 10.67 1.14
N GLY A 60 6.85 10.74 1.69
CA GLY A 60 8.08 10.80 0.90
C GLY A 60 8.28 9.62 -0.04
N SER A 61 7.92 8.40 0.40
CA SER A 61 8.11 7.17 -0.37
C SER A 61 7.25 7.09 -1.64
N THR A 62 6.15 7.82 -1.69
CA THR A 62 5.25 7.90 -2.87
C THR A 62 5.30 9.26 -3.58
N SER A 63 6.24 10.13 -3.19
CA SER A 63 6.32 11.51 -3.71
C SER A 63 6.59 11.58 -5.22
N LEU A 64 7.46 10.70 -5.73
CA LEU A 64 7.74 10.62 -7.17
C LEU A 64 6.48 10.22 -7.96
N LEU A 65 5.77 9.20 -7.48
CA LEU A 65 4.51 8.76 -8.08
C LEU A 65 3.48 9.90 -8.10
N ARG A 66 3.30 10.61 -6.98
CA ARG A 66 2.39 11.77 -6.92
C ARG A 66 2.79 12.87 -7.88
N ARG A 67 4.09 13.12 -8.06
CA ARG A 67 4.59 14.12 -9.01
C ARG A 67 4.16 13.77 -10.44
N TYR A 68 4.26 12.49 -10.84
CA TYR A 68 3.81 12.05 -12.17
C TYR A 68 2.29 12.12 -12.32
N ILE A 69 1.53 11.67 -11.31
CA ILE A 69 0.07 11.76 -11.28
C ILE A 69 -0.37 13.22 -11.48
N GLY A 70 0.27 14.16 -10.76
CA GLY A 70 0.01 15.60 -10.92
C GLY A 70 0.36 16.13 -12.31
N LYS A 71 1.50 15.72 -12.87
CA LYS A 71 1.90 16.10 -14.25
C LYS A 71 0.89 15.63 -15.31
N TRP A 72 0.20 14.52 -15.07
CA TRP A 72 -0.82 14.01 -15.98
C TRP A 72 -2.19 14.65 -15.79
N GLY A 73 -2.29 15.69 -14.98
CA GLY A 73 -3.52 16.48 -14.82
C GLY A 73 -4.51 15.93 -13.78
N TYR A 74 -4.05 15.06 -12.89
CA TYR A 74 -4.83 14.59 -11.74
C TYR A 74 -4.53 15.43 -10.50
N GLU A 75 -5.48 15.54 -9.57
CA GLU A 75 -5.25 16.16 -8.27
C GLU A 75 -4.65 15.13 -7.30
N ALA A 76 -3.31 15.12 -7.17
CA ALA A 76 -2.57 14.12 -6.41
C ALA A 76 -2.49 14.48 -4.92
N HIS A 77 -2.97 13.59 -4.07
CA HIS A 77 -3.00 13.75 -2.61
C HIS A 77 -2.06 12.77 -1.90
N PRO A 78 -1.31 13.22 -0.90
CA PRO A 78 -0.65 12.34 0.06
C PRO A 78 -1.69 11.75 1.04
N TRP A 79 -1.35 10.65 1.71
CA TRP A 79 -2.19 10.10 2.77
C TRP A 79 -2.14 10.92 4.06
N SER A 80 -1.01 11.60 4.33
CA SER A 80 -0.77 12.57 5.44
C SER A 80 -1.09 12.05 6.85
N ILE A 81 -0.76 10.79 7.12
CA ILE A 81 -0.93 10.17 8.45
C ILE A 81 0.44 9.98 9.13
N GLY A 82 1.53 10.25 8.40
CA GLY A 82 2.87 10.03 8.90
C GLY A 82 3.49 8.74 8.38
N ARG A 83 4.17 7.99 9.25
CA ARG A 83 4.84 6.74 8.88
C ARG A 83 3.85 5.58 9.00
N ASN A 84 3.80 4.72 7.98
CA ASN A 84 2.99 3.50 7.97
C ASN A 84 3.63 2.41 8.85
N MET A 85 3.82 2.71 10.09
CA MET A 85 4.32 1.82 11.15
C MET A 85 4.17 2.53 12.48
N ASP A 86 3.58 1.85 13.46
CA ASP A 86 3.66 2.26 14.86
C ASP A 86 4.39 1.18 15.65
N PRO A 87 5.63 1.42 16.12
CA PRO A 87 6.38 0.47 16.91
C PRO A 87 5.69 0.09 18.23
N GLY A 88 4.84 0.95 18.78
CA GLY A 88 4.08 0.70 20.00
C GLY A 88 2.97 -0.32 19.78
N SER A 89 2.24 -0.20 18.69
CA SER A 89 1.13 -1.09 18.30
C SER A 89 1.62 -2.43 17.74
N ALA A 90 2.84 -2.48 17.20
CA ALA A 90 3.40 -3.68 16.55
C ALA A 90 3.81 -4.80 17.55
N ARG A 91 3.63 -4.61 18.87
CA ARG A 91 4.05 -5.59 19.88
C ARG A 91 3.22 -6.87 19.88
N ASN A 92 1.98 -6.81 19.44
CA ASN A 92 1.11 -7.98 19.31
C ASN A 92 0.13 -7.79 18.13
N MET A 93 -0.51 -8.87 17.70
CA MET A 93 -1.42 -8.84 16.54
C MET A 93 -2.64 -7.94 16.80
N GLY A 94 -3.15 -7.88 18.02
CA GLY A 94 -4.24 -6.97 18.38
C GLY A 94 -3.90 -5.51 18.11
N GLY A 95 -2.70 -5.07 18.52
CA GLY A 95 -2.21 -3.72 18.25
C GLY A 95 -2.00 -3.45 16.75
N VAL A 96 -1.55 -4.44 15.99
CA VAL A 96 -1.45 -4.31 14.51
C VAL A 96 -2.82 -4.10 13.89
N LEU A 97 -3.83 -4.89 14.29
CA LEU A 97 -5.20 -4.75 13.78
C LEU A 97 -5.84 -3.42 14.19
N GLU A 98 -5.59 -2.96 15.41
CA GLU A 98 -6.05 -1.66 15.89
C GLU A 98 -5.40 -0.51 15.10
N PHE A 99 -4.09 -0.55 14.88
CA PHE A 99 -3.40 0.42 14.04
C PHE A 99 -3.97 0.44 12.61
N MET A 100 -4.24 -0.73 12.02
CA MET A 100 -4.88 -0.80 10.71
C MET A 100 -6.26 -0.16 10.70
N ALA A 101 -7.08 -0.41 11.71
CA ALA A 101 -8.40 0.19 11.85
C ALA A 101 -8.30 1.72 11.99
N ASP A 102 -7.34 2.22 12.77
CA ASP A 102 -7.07 3.66 12.89
C ASP A 102 -6.63 4.29 11.57
N VAL A 103 -5.75 3.63 10.81
CA VAL A 103 -5.37 4.09 9.47
C VAL A 103 -6.61 4.21 8.58
N VAL A 104 -7.47 3.19 8.54
CA VAL A 104 -8.70 3.22 7.73
C VAL A 104 -9.61 4.37 8.15
N ARG A 105 -9.79 4.59 9.45
CA ARG A 105 -10.59 5.69 10.00
C ARG A 105 -10.01 7.06 9.62
N LEU A 106 -8.71 7.26 9.81
CA LEU A 106 -8.04 8.54 9.54
C LEU A 106 -8.01 8.87 8.03
N VAL A 107 -7.70 7.87 7.19
CA VAL A 107 -7.77 8.05 5.72
C VAL A 107 -9.21 8.28 5.29
N GLY A 108 -10.18 7.57 5.85
CA GLY A 108 -11.60 7.78 5.59
C GLY A 108 -12.03 9.24 5.82
N ALA A 109 -11.61 9.85 6.94
CA ALA A 109 -11.87 11.27 7.21
C ALA A 109 -11.26 12.19 6.12
N ARG A 110 -10.06 11.85 5.62
CA ARG A 110 -9.43 12.61 4.53
C ARG A 110 -10.19 12.44 3.21
N LEU A 111 -10.65 11.23 2.89
CA LEU A 111 -11.47 10.98 1.71
C LEU A 111 -12.76 11.81 1.74
N HIS A 112 -13.43 11.90 2.90
CA HIS A 112 -14.57 12.78 3.09
C HIS A 112 -14.23 14.25 2.82
N ALA A 113 -13.11 14.74 3.34
CA ALA A 113 -12.68 16.13 3.12
C ALA A 113 -12.40 16.42 1.63
N ILE A 114 -11.70 15.51 0.94
CA ILE A 114 -11.41 15.63 -0.49
C ILE A 114 -12.72 15.59 -1.30
N ARG A 115 -13.60 14.64 -1.01
CA ARG A 115 -14.91 14.53 -1.65
C ARG A 115 -15.75 15.80 -1.48
N LYS A 116 -15.78 16.37 -0.27
CA LYS A 116 -16.49 17.60 0.02
C LYS A 116 -15.96 18.78 -0.79
N LYS A 117 -14.60 18.86 -0.95
CA LYS A 117 -13.96 19.95 -1.70
C LYS A 117 -14.09 19.80 -3.22
N SER A 118 -13.85 18.58 -3.74
CA SER A 118 -13.79 18.35 -5.19
C SER A 118 -15.12 17.98 -5.84
N GLY A 119 -16.10 17.54 -5.05
CA GLY A 119 -17.35 16.95 -5.56
C GLY A 119 -17.16 15.56 -6.17
N LYS A 120 -15.92 15.03 -6.23
CA LYS A 120 -15.55 13.79 -6.94
C LYS A 120 -15.13 12.70 -5.98
N ARG A 121 -15.42 11.41 -6.31
CA ARG A 121 -14.87 10.25 -5.60
C ARG A 121 -13.38 10.18 -5.82
N VAL A 122 -12.62 9.64 -4.87
CA VAL A 122 -11.15 9.57 -4.87
C VAL A 122 -10.67 8.24 -5.43
N SER A 123 -9.74 8.26 -6.36
CA SER A 123 -9.00 7.05 -6.77
C SER A 123 -7.86 6.80 -5.78
N LEU A 124 -7.67 5.54 -5.36
CA LEU A 124 -6.62 5.14 -4.43
C LEU A 124 -5.53 4.39 -5.18
N VAL A 125 -4.27 4.76 -4.96
CA VAL A 125 -3.10 4.04 -5.45
C VAL A 125 -2.30 3.58 -4.25
N GLY A 126 -2.39 2.29 -3.92
CA GLY A 126 -1.74 1.70 -2.76
C GLY A 126 -0.51 0.88 -3.13
N TRP A 127 0.62 1.22 -2.51
CA TRP A 127 1.85 0.44 -2.66
C TRP A 127 2.01 -0.56 -1.53
N SER A 128 2.24 -1.85 -1.86
CA SER A 128 2.44 -2.93 -0.88
C SER A 128 1.30 -2.94 0.16
N LEU A 129 1.59 -2.78 1.47
CA LEU A 129 0.61 -2.70 2.55
C LEU A 129 -0.44 -1.59 2.30
N GLY A 130 -0.06 -0.49 1.66
CA GLY A 130 -0.99 0.58 1.27
C GLY A 130 -2.11 0.12 0.35
N GLY A 131 -1.90 -0.95 -0.43
CA GLY A 131 -2.92 -1.55 -1.27
C GLY A 131 -3.98 -2.32 -0.46
N LEU A 132 -3.59 -2.96 0.65
CA LEU A 132 -4.53 -3.61 1.57
C LEU A 132 -5.45 -2.57 2.21
N TYR A 133 -4.89 -1.45 2.70
CA TYR A 133 -5.70 -0.32 3.19
C TYR A 133 -6.63 0.23 2.12
N SER A 134 -6.16 0.34 0.89
CA SER A 134 -6.98 0.86 -0.23
C SER A 134 -8.19 -0.04 -0.49
N ARG A 135 -8.04 -1.37 -0.42
CA ARG A 135 -9.16 -2.32 -0.51
C ARG A 135 -10.14 -2.14 0.64
N GLN A 136 -9.61 -2.10 1.87
CA GLN A 136 -10.42 -1.93 3.08
C GLN A 136 -11.23 -0.61 3.02
N LEU A 137 -10.59 0.49 2.60
CA LEU A 137 -11.23 1.79 2.41
C LEU A 137 -12.34 1.74 1.36
N ALA A 138 -12.13 1.04 0.25
CA ALA A 138 -13.16 0.88 -0.77
C ALA A 138 -14.36 0.05 -0.27
N ALA A 139 -14.12 -0.95 0.58
CA ALA A 139 -15.17 -1.72 1.20
C ALA A 139 -15.94 -0.93 2.27
N THR A 140 -15.21 -0.12 3.07
CA THR A 140 -15.80 0.65 4.18
C THR A 140 -16.49 1.93 3.69
N TYR A 141 -15.94 2.59 2.65
CA TYR A 141 -16.41 3.88 2.12
C TYR A 141 -16.64 3.83 0.60
N PRO A 142 -17.55 2.96 0.10
CA PRO A 142 -17.76 2.78 -1.35
C PRO A 142 -18.19 4.07 -2.07
N ASP A 143 -18.90 4.96 -1.38
CA ASP A 143 -19.35 6.24 -1.93
C ASP A 143 -18.24 7.29 -2.05
N LEU A 144 -17.11 7.09 -1.39
CA LEU A 144 -15.95 7.99 -1.43
C LEU A 144 -14.87 7.51 -2.40
N VAL A 145 -14.78 6.19 -2.63
CA VAL A 145 -13.74 5.59 -3.45
C VAL A 145 -14.27 5.36 -4.87
N ARG A 146 -13.53 5.85 -5.87
CA ARG A 146 -13.84 5.63 -7.28
C ARG A 146 -13.30 4.30 -7.79
N GLN A 147 -12.04 4.03 -7.51
CA GLN A 147 -11.33 2.82 -7.89
C GLN A 147 -10.10 2.62 -7.01
N VAL A 148 -9.59 1.40 -6.99
CA VAL A 148 -8.35 1.03 -6.31
C VAL A 148 -7.36 0.50 -7.33
N ILE A 149 -6.14 1.03 -7.29
CA ILE A 149 -4.99 0.53 -8.05
C ILE A 149 -3.96 0.08 -7.03
N THR A 150 -3.49 -1.15 -7.14
CA THR A 150 -2.52 -1.73 -6.21
C THR A 150 -1.20 -2.01 -6.92
N LEU A 151 -0.10 -1.64 -6.26
CA LEU A 151 1.26 -1.82 -6.74
C LEU A 151 2.00 -2.78 -5.80
N GLY A 152 2.29 -4.00 -6.26
CA GLY A 152 3.01 -5.01 -5.46
C GLY A 152 2.34 -5.35 -4.12
N THR A 153 1.01 -5.37 -4.08
CA THR A 153 0.25 -5.66 -2.86
C THR A 153 0.11 -7.16 -2.66
N PRO A 154 0.47 -7.70 -1.47
CA PRO A 154 0.30 -9.11 -1.17
C PRO A 154 -1.18 -9.42 -0.85
N PHE A 155 -1.90 -9.98 -1.81
CA PHE A 155 -3.29 -10.41 -1.61
C PHE A 155 -3.43 -11.82 -1.03
N GLY A 156 -2.34 -12.54 -0.92
CA GLY A 156 -2.28 -13.83 -0.28
C GLY A 156 -1.77 -13.75 1.15
N ASP A 157 -1.32 -14.88 1.66
CA ASP A 157 -0.75 -14.97 3.00
C ASP A 157 0.50 -14.06 3.13
N PRO A 158 0.51 -13.08 4.05
CA PRO A 158 1.64 -12.17 4.24
C PRO A 158 2.93 -12.91 4.63
N ARG A 159 2.84 -14.14 5.18
CA ARG A 159 3.99 -15.00 5.48
C ARG A 159 4.80 -15.37 4.24
N SER A 160 4.18 -15.36 3.07
CA SER A 160 4.83 -15.61 1.77
C SER A 160 5.60 -14.41 1.23
N THR A 161 5.59 -13.27 1.93
CA THR A 161 6.25 -12.05 1.46
C THR A 161 7.66 -11.93 2.02
N ILE A 162 8.55 -11.26 1.26
CA ILE A 162 9.91 -10.91 1.71
C ILE A 162 9.91 -9.95 2.90
N VAL A 163 8.82 -9.23 3.11
CA VAL A 163 8.67 -8.26 4.21
C VAL A 163 8.30 -8.95 5.52
N TRP A 164 7.74 -10.17 5.47
CA TRP A 164 7.31 -10.89 6.66
C TRP A 164 8.42 -11.11 7.70
N PRO A 165 9.62 -11.57 7.36
CA PRO A 165 10.71 -11.70 8.34
C PRO A 165 11.10 -10.37 8.99
N ILE A 166 10.94 -9.25 8.27
CA ILE A 166 11.19 -7.91 8.80
C ILE A 166 10.07 -7.50 9.74
N MET A 167 8.82 -7.69 9.34
CA MET A 167 7.65 -7.40 10.19
C MET A 167 7.67 -8.22 11.49
N ARG A 168 8.03 -9.50 11.42
CA ARG A 168 8.15 -10.37 12.59
C ARG A 168 9.14 -9.90 13.65
N ARG A 169 10.17 -9.12 13.26
CA ARG A 169 11.12 -8.54 14.23
C ARG A 169 10.47 -7.48 15.12
N PHE A 170 9.37 -6.92 14.70
CA PHE A 170 8.63 -5.89 15.43
C PHE A 170 7.39 -6.47 16.15
N ILE A 171 7.00 -7.70 15.83
CA ILE A 171 5.84 -8.38 16.44
C ILE A 171 6.36 -9.38 17.46
N ASP A 172 6.27 -9.04 18.72
CA ASP A 172 6.75 -9.83 19.90
C ASP A 172 5.76 -10.97 20.30
N SER A 173 4.93 -11.43 19.38
CA SER A 173 3.88 -12.42 19.63
C SER A 173 4.14 -13.74 18.89
N PRO A 174 3.72 -14.91 19.44
CA PRO A 174 3.65 -16.15 18.68
C PRO A 174 2.83 -15.96 17.40
N GLU A 175 3.02 -16.85 16.44
CA GLU A 175 2.32 -16.75 15.13
C GLU A 175 0.84 -16.45 15.31
N PRO A 176 0.31 -15.45 14.58
CA PRO A 176 -1.09 -15.08 14.71
C PRO A 176 -1.97 -16.26 14.31
N PRO A 177 -3.11 -16.47 15.00
CA PRO A 177 -4.09 -17.46 14.61
C PRO A 177 -4.51 -17.30 13.15
N GLU A 178 -4.78 -18.41 12.45
CA GLU A 178 -5.21 -18.37 11.02
C GLU A 178 -6.42 -17.47 10.79
N ALA A 179 -7.33 -17.38 11.77
CA ALA A 179 -8.50 -16.50 11.71
C ALA A 179 -8.13 -15.02 11.63
N ASP A 180 -7.04 -14.60 12.28
CA ASP A 180 -6.57 -13.22 12.22
C ASP A 180 -5.85 -12.93 10.90
N MET A 181 -5.17 -13.95 10.34
CA MET A 181 -4.54 -13.85 9.03
C MET A 181 -5.57 -13.74 7.90
N ALA A 182 -6.71 -14.42 8.02
CA ALA A 182 -7.81 -14.33 7.06
C ALA A 182 -8.43 -12.92 6.96
N ARG A 183 -8.32 -12.11 8.01
CA ARG A 183 -8.77 -10.70 7.98
C ARG A 183 -7.87 -9.78 7.16
N TRP A 184 -6.66 -10.22 6.83
CA TRP A 184 -5.74 -9.49 5.97
C TRP A 184 -6.01 -9.73 4.48
N MET A 185 -6.64 -10.82 4.13
CA MET A 185 -7.00 -11.22 2.77
C MET A 185 -8.36 -10.66 2.36
#